data_f9d45a5a3d3b955c3467b4e0cc893cfc
#
_entry.id   f9d45a5a3d3b955c3467b4e0cc893cfc
#
_cell.length_a   1.000
_cell.length_b   1.000
_cell.length_c   1.000
_cell.angle_alpha   90.00
_cell.angle_beta   90.00
_cell.angle_gamma   90.00
#
_symmetry.space_group_name_H-M   'P 1'
#
loop_
_entity.id
_entity.type
_entity.pdbx_description
1 polymer ?
#
loop_
_entity_poly.entity_id
_entity_poly.type
_entity_poly.pdbx_seq_one_letter_code
_entity_poly.pdbx_strand_id
1 'polypeptide(L)'
;MRKLSRREVLACGAGLLAGQSAPAQPSKAPIIRTVLKDIAPETVAGATLFHEHLSLAPDFMPRWMALASGQAPPAAATPTQGFFMEDLDLMAEEMSATLRDGVGCIVDGGHPDMGRNLDFLKRLSAKSGMPIVASCGYYAQPFYPAEVTSWSEERIADELIRQASEERIGAIGEIGSWDEITDTERKVFRAVGKAHAATSLPVFTHTGIPGKSAIQQLDILEKVGTPPARVAIGHLGNLVDLKVEVHKALCKRGAFIGFDRQGGAGDARQVPMVLALIAAGYAANLLFSSDLSTAAKLKRHGGAGAS
;
A
#
# COMPACT_ATOMS: atom_id res chain seq x y z
N MET A 1 -41.37 45.19 38.80
CA MET A 1 -40.84 44.09 37.99
C MET A 1 -41.87 43.70 36.93
N ARG A 2 -41.59 44.05 35.69
CA ARG A 2 -42.50 43.80 34.54
C ARG A 2 -42.31 42.32 34.09
N LYS A 3 -43.37 41.52 34.16
CA LYS A 3 -43.32 40.13 33.70
C LYS A 3 -43.33 40.12 32.18
N LEU A 4 -42.32 39.57 31.56
CA LEU A 4 -42.21 39.36 30.12
C LEU A 4 -43.24 38.28 29.70
N SER A 5 -43.93 38.49 28.59
CA SER A 5 -44.91 37.57 28.05
C SER A 5 -44.19 36.41 27.29
N ARG A 6 -44.86 35.25 27.14
CA ARG A 6 -44.34 34.10 26.36
C ARG A 6 -43.91 34.45 24.94
N ARG A 7 -44.49 35.48 24.31
CA ARG A 7 -44.12 35.98 22.99
C ARG A 7 -42.82 36.72 22.96
N GLU A 8 -42.50 37.47 24.04
CA GLU A 8 -41.24 38.23 24.15
C GLU A 8 -40.03 37.29 24.40
N VAL A 9 -40.26 36.15 25.09
CA VAL A 9 -39.21 35.13 25.30
C VAL A 9 -38.91 34.33 24.00
N LEU A 10 -39.88 34.14 23.12
CA LEU A 10 -39.68 33.44 21.84
C LEU A 10 -39.04 34.33 20.75
N ALA A 11 -39.10 35.65 20.90
CA ALA A 11 -38.43 36.56 19.96
C ALA A 11 -36.92 36.73 20.21
N CYS A 12 -36.42 36.41 21.40
CA CYS A 12 -35.00 36.44 21.72
C CYS A 12 -34.20 35.16 21.36
N GLY A 13 -34.89 34.09 20.95
CA GLY A 13 -34.29 32.78 20.62
C GLY A 13 -34.05 32.50 19.14
N ALA A 14 -34.45 33.42 18.23
CA ALA A 14 -34.41 33.17 16.80
C ALA A 14 -33.26 33.91 16.03
N GLY A 15 -32.31 34.46 16.75
CA GLY A 15 -31.29 35.30 16.16
C GLY A 15 -29.86 34.92 16.51
N LEU A 16 -29.44 33.66 16.28
CA LEU A 16 -28.00 33.30 16.27
C LEU A 16 -27.86 31.78 15.96
N LEU A 17 -27.88 31.44 14.69
CA LEU A 17 -27.24 30.26 14.11
C LEU A 17 -27.39 30.27 12.57
N ALA A 18 -27.11 31.43 11.97
CA ALA A 18 -26.66 31.42 10.59
C ALA A 18 -25.14 31.20 10.64
N GLY A 19 -24.75 29.97 10.97
CA GLY A 19 -23.41 29.49 10.67
C GLY A 19 -23.27 29.55 9.15
N GLN A 20 -22.54 30.52 8.62
CA GLN A 20 -22.08 30.51 7.25
C GLN A 20 -21.18 29.27 7.14
N SER A 21 -21.73 28.18 6.66
CA SER A 21 -20.95 27.09 6.10
C SER A 21 -20.12 27.73 4.99
N ALA A 22 -18.81 27.86 5.21
CA ALA A 22 -17.90 28.21 4.13
C ALA A 22 -18.22 27.30 2.96
N PRO A 23 -18.28 27.83 1.70
CA PRO A 23 -18.51 26.99 0.54
C PRO A 23 -17.43 25.92 0.54
N ALA A 24 -17.84 24.65 0.55
CA ALA A 24 -16.92 23.55 0.40
C ALA A 24 -16.13 23.82 -0.88
N GLN A 25 -14.80 23.94 -0.77
CA GLN A 25 -13.97 24.03 -1.96
C GLN A 25 -14.31 22.83 -2.83
N PRO A 26 -14.48 23.03 -4.15
CA PRO A 26 -14.75 21.92 -5.05
C PRO A 26 -13.64 20.90 -4.86
N SER A 27 -13.98 19.70 -4.42
CA SER A 27 -13.03 18.60 -4.28
C SER A 27 -12.40 18.40 -5.66
N LYS A 28 -11.07 18.49 -5.75
CA LYS A 28 -10.37 18.14 -6.99
C LYS A 28 -10.83 16.75 -7.38
N ALA A 29 -11.15 16.55 -8.67
CA ALA A 29 -11.50 15.23 -9.18
C ALA A 29 -10.43 14.22 -8.78
N PRO A 30 -10.80 12.98 -8.41
CA PRO A 30 -9.84 11.96 -8.05
C PRO A 30 -8.91 11.68 -9.23
N ILE A 31 -7.63 11.45 -8.92
CA ILE A 31 -6.60 11.12 -9.90
C ILE A 31 -5.84 9.88 -9.47
N ILE A 32 -5.29 9.16 -10.44
CA ILE A 32 -4.24 8.17 -10.24
C ILE A 32 -2.93 8.81 -10.66
N ARG A 33 -1.99 8.95 -9.74
CA ARG A 33 -0.67 9.51 -10.03
C ARG A 33 0.27 8.39 -10.45
N THR A 34 0.53 8.31 -11.76
CA THR A 34 1.52 7.36 -12.28
C THR A 34 2.90 8.01 -12.37
N VAL A 35 3.93 7.19 -12.59
CA VAL A 35 5.32 7.66 -12.77
C VAL A 35 5.49 8.60 -13.95
N LEU A 36 4.60 8.57 -14.96
CA LEU A 36 4.68 9.40 -16.16
C LEU A 36 3.75 10.62 -16.08
N LYS A 37 2.50 10.44 -15.67
CA LYS A 37 1.46 11.49 -15.66
C LYS A 37 0.33 11.15 -14.71
N ASP A 38 -0.47 12.13 -14.33
CA ASP A 38 -1.75 11.89 -13.65
C ASP A 38 -2.78 11.43 -14.68
N ILE A 39 -3.58 10.43 -14.33
CA ILE A 39 -4.67 9.90 -15.15
C ILE A 39 -5.97 9.89 -14.35
N ALA A 40 -7.09 10.01 -15.03
CA ALA A 40 -8.39 9.88 -14.40
C ALA A 40 -8.68 8.39 -14.11
N PRO A 41 -9.26 8.04 -12.94
CA PRO A 41 -9.51 6.64 -12.57
C PRO A 41 -10.34 5.87 -13.61
N GLU A 42 -11.30 6.52 -14.24
CA GLU A 42 -12.16 5.95 -15.28
C GLU A 42 -11.42 5.59 -16.59
N THR A 43 -10.18 6.05 -16.76
CA THR A 43 -9.33 5.70 -17.91
C THR A 43 -8.59 4.38 -17.74
N VAL A 44 -8.59 3.81 -16.53
CA VAL A 44 -7.98 2.50 -16.28
C VAL A 44 -8.93 1.41 -16.78
N ALA A 45 -8.52 0.76 -17.86
CA ALA A 45 -9.28 -0.35 -18.44
C ALA A 45 -8.85 -1.67 -17.79
N GLY A 46 -9.71 -2.25 -16.94
CA GLY A 46 -9.44 -3.53 -16.30
C GLY A 46 -9.05 -3.43 -14.82
N ALA A 47 -8.37 -4.46 -14.33
CA ALA A 47 -7.98 -4.55 -12.93
C ALA A 47 -6.80 -3.64 -12.60
N THR A 48 -6.68 -3.26 -11.32
CA THR A 48 -5.47 -2.67 -10.77
C THR A 48 -4.84 -3.65 -9.80
N LEU A 49 -3.57 -4.00 -10.02
CA LEU A 49 -2.78 -4.75 -9.05
C LEU A 49 -2.20 -3.74 -8.05
N PHE A 50 -2.58 -3.88 -6.79
CA PHE A 50 -2.25 -2.87 -5.78
C PHE A 50 -0.89 -3.08 -5.12
N HIS A 51 -0.24 -4.23 -5.38
CA HIS A 51 1.00 -4.61 -4.71
C HIS A 51 1.86 -5.54 -5.60
N GLU A 52 2.79 -4.92 -6.32
CA GLU A 52 3.79 -5.62 -7.13
C GLU A 52 5.17 -5.00 -6.90
N HIS A 53 6.23 -5.74 -7.22
CA HIS A 53 7.59 -5.21 -7.27
C HIS A 53 8.13 -5.30 -8.68
N LEU A 54 8.38 -4.14 -9.29
CA LEU A 54 8.93 -4.04 -10.63
C LEU A 54 10.39 -3.57 -10.60
N SER A 55 10.88 -3.16 -9.42
CA SER A 55 12.24 -2.70 -9.20
C SER A 55 12.66 -2.95 -7.75
N LEU A 56 13.59 -3.86 -7.54
CA LEU A 56 14.18 -4.22 -6.24
C LEU A 56 15.71 -4.30 -6.38
N ALA A 57 16.43 -4.13 -5.27
CA ALA A 57 17.85 -4.47 -5.24
C ALA A 57 18.06 -5.99 -5.43
N PRO A 58 19.11 -6.42 -6.17
CA PRO A 58 19.35 -7.85 -6.41
C PRO A 58 19.51 -8.70 -5.14
N ASP A 59 19.99 -8.10 -4.04
CA ASP A 59 20.16 -8.75 -2.75
C ASP A 59 18.95 -8.68 -1.84
N PHE A 60 17.88 -7.95 -2.23
CA PHE A 60 16.70 -7.78 -1.38
C PHE A 60 16.04 -9.12 -1.03
N MET A 61 15.65 -9.90 -2.03
CA MET A 61 14.98 -11.19 -1.80
C MET A 61 15.84 -12.23 -1.07
N PRO A 62 17.13 -12.41 -1.40
CA PRO A 62 18.02 -13.25 -0.59
C PRO A 62 18.11 -12.85 0.87
N ARG A 63 18.19 -11.56 1.17
CA ARG A 63 18.18 -11.03 2.55
C ARG A 63 16.85 -11.30 3.24
N TRP A 64 15.74 -11.04 2.54
CA TRP A 64 14.39 -11.26 3.06
C TRP A 64 14.16 -12.73 3.43
N MET A 65 14.53 -13.66 2.53
CA MET A 65 14.38 -15.10 2.75
C MET A 65 15.21 -15.58 3.93
N ALA A 66 16.43 -15.11 4.10
CA ALA A 66 17.28 -15.43 5.23
C ALA A 66 16.64 -14.97 6.55
N LEU A 67 16.22 -13.72 6.62
CA LEU A 67 15.55 -13.15 7.81
C LEU A 67 14.23 -13.88 8.15
N ALA A 68 13.39 -14.14 7.16
CA ALA A 68 12.15 -14.88 7.35
C ALA A 68 12.37 -16.32 7.83
N SER A 69 13.54 -16.90 7.56
CA SER A 69 13.94 -18.24 8.01
C SER A 69 14.73 -18.21 9.32
N GLY A 70 14.90 -17.03 9.95
CA GLY A 70 15.71 -16.87 11.17
C GLY A 70 17.22 -17.07 10.95
N GLN A 71 17.68 -16.91 9.70
CA GLN A 71 19.09 -17.02 9.32
C GLN A 71 19.74 -15.64 9.22
N ALA A 72 21.04 -15.59 9.39
CA ALA A 72 21.79 -14.36 9.11
C ALA A 72 21.68 -14.02 7.60
N PRO A 73 21.40 -12.76 7.23
CA PRO A 73 21.37 -12.37 5.82
C PRO A 73 22.76 -12.58 5.20
N PRO A 74 22.82 -12.96 3.92
CA PRO A 74 24.09 -13.08 3.22
C PRO A 74 24.82 -11.73 3.24
N ALA A 75 26.16 -11.77 3.26
CA ALA A 75 26.95 -10.58 2.96
C ALA A 75 26.47 -10.01 1.62
N ALA A 76 26.45 -8.65 1.50
CA ALA A 76 25.88 -7.96 0.35
C ALA A 76 26.20 -8.72 -0.96
N ALA A 77 25.13 -9.13 -1.66
CA ALA A 77 25.31 -9.86 -2.90
C ALA A 77 26.06 -8.96 -3.89
N THR A 78 27.10 -9.48 -4.50
CA THR A 78 27.70 -8.84 -5.68
C THR A 78 26.56 -8.66 -6.70
N PRO A 79 26.39 -7.46 -7.31
CA PRO A 79 25.35 -7.26 -8.30
C PRO A 79 25.41 -8.40 -9.33
N THR A 80 24.35 -9.19 -9.39
CA THR A 80 24.28 -10.30 -10.32
C THR A 80 24.04 -9.68 -11.69
N GLN A 81 25.04 -9.77 -12.57
CA GLN A 81 24.88 -9.31 -13.95
C GLN A 81 23.66 -10.04 -14.57
N GLY A 82 22.71 -9.26 -15.11
CA GLY A 82 21.49 -9.81 -15.68
C GLY A 82 20.36 -10.08 -14.67
N PHE A 83 20.32 -9.31 -13.58
CA PHE A 83 19.17 -9.36 -12.67
C PHE A 83 17.88 -9.01 -13.44
N PHE A 84 16.85 -9.87 -13.35
CA PHE A 84 15.67 -9.79 -14.20
C PHE A 84 14.91 -8.46 -14.10
N MET A 85 14.86 -7.80 -12.94
CA MET A 85 14.20 -6.51 -12.75
C MET A 85 14.99 -5.33 -13.32
N GLU A 86 16.23 -5.54 -13.81
CA GLU A 86 17.00 -4.53 -14.55
C GLU A 86 16.94 -4.76 -16.06
N ASP A 87 16.40 -5.91 -16.49
CA ASP A 87 16.18 -6.23 -17.89
C ASP A 87 14.88 -5.56 -18.38
N LEU A 88 15.03 -4.38 -18.99
CA LEU A 88 13.90 -3.58 -19.46
C LEU A 88 13.09 -4.29 -20.55
N ASP A 89 13.70 -5.10 -21.39
CA ASP A 89 13.02 -5.78 -22.48
C ASP A 89 12.16 -6.92 -21.93
N LEU A 90 12.73 -7.74 -21.05
CA LEU A 90 12.02 -8.79 -20.35
C LEU A 90 10.84 -8.26 -19.54
N MET A 91 11.07 -7.23 -18.74
CA MET A 91 10.02 -6.65 -17.91
C MET A 91 8.93 -5.96 -18.74
N ALA A 92 9.28 -5.36 -19.88
CA ALA A 92 8.29 -4.77 -20.78
C ALA A 92 7.44 -5.85 -21.50
N GLU A 93 8.02 -6.99 -21.85
CA GLU A 93 7.27 -8.14 -22.36
C GLU A 93 6.26 -8.65 -21.31
N GLU A 94 6.69 -8.77 -20.05
CA GLU A 94 5.84 -9.20 -18.94
C GLU A 94 4.69 -8.22 -18.72
N MET A 95 4.95 -6.91 -18.65
CA MET A 95 3.93 -5.88 -18.50
C MET A 95 2.95 -5.84 -19.68
N SER A 96 3.45 -6.09 -20.90
CA SER A 96 2.60 -6.17 -22.10
C SER A 96 1.71 -7.41 -22.06
N ALA A 97 2.18 -8.53 -21.50
CA ALA A 97 1.37 -9.72 -21.28
C ALA A 97 0.28 -9.44 -20.24
N THR A 98 0.64 -8.82 -19.12
CA THR A 98 -0.26 -8.44 -18.04
C THR A 98 -1.38 -7.49 -18.53
N LEU A 99 -1.06 -6.54 -19.43
CA LEU A 99 -2.08 -5.69 -20.08
C LEU A 99 -3.07 -6.53 -20.91
N ARG A 100 -2.58 -7.53 -21.67
CA ARG A 100 -3.45 -8.42 -22.46
C ARG A 100 -4.35 -9.29 -21.60
N ASP A 101 -3.93 -9.60 -20.37
CA ASP A 101 -4.73 -10.34 -19.39
C ASP A 101 -5.76 -9.47 -18.67
N GLY A 102 -5.88 -8.19 -19.02
CA GLY A 102 -6.91 -7.29 -18.50
C GLY A 102 -6.50 -6.49 -17.25
N VAL A 103 -5.21 -6.37 -16.96
CA VAL A 103 -4.70 -5.46 -15.93
C VAL A 103 -4.41 -4.11 -16.57
N GLY A 104 -4.98 -3.03 -16.04
CA GLY A 104 -4.86 -1.67 -16.58
C GLY A 104 -3.95 -0.74 -15.77
N CYS A 105 -3.52 -1.15 -14.57
CA CYS A 105 -2.64 -0.36 -13.72
C CYS A 105 -1.92 -1.25 -12.69
N ILE A 106 -0.70 -0.89 -12.33
CA ILE A 106 0.08 -1.57 -11.30
C ILE A 106 0.60 -0.54 -10.29
N VAL A 107 0.53 -0.88 -8.99
CA VAL A 107 1.21 -0.17 -7.92
C VAL A 107 2.49 -0.92 -7.57
N ASP A 108 3.64 -0.26 -7.75
CA ASP A 108 4.94 -0.77 -7.33
C ASP A 108 5.16 -0.47 -5.86
N GLY A 109 5.35 -1.52 -5.05
CA GLY A 109 5.54 -1.46 -3.60
C GLY A 109 6.95 -1.12 -3.17
N GLY A 110 7.87 -0.92 -4.13
CA GLY A 110 9.26 -0.61 -3.83
C GLY A 110 9.48 0.84 -3.37
N HIS A 111 10.49 1.01 -2.52
CA HIS A 111 10.99 2.32 -2.07
C HIS A 111 12.51 2.28 -1.85
N PRO A 112 13.18 3.39 -1.49
CA PRO A 112 14.64 3.47 -1.53
C PRO A 112 15.39 2.39 -0.76
N ASP A 113 14.91 1.97 0.41
CA ASP A 113 15.53 0.91 1.24
C ASP A 113 15.33 -0.51 0.69
N MET A 114 14.49 -0.67 -0.34
CA MET A 114 14.31 -1.89 -1.12
C MET A 114 15.07 -1.86 -2.46
N GLY A 115 15.68 -0.73 -2.81
CA GLY A 115 16.41 -0.55 -4.07
C GLY A 115 15.55 -0.12 -5.25
N ARG A 116 14.40 0.53 -5.02
CA ARG A 116 13.55 1.11 -6.08
C ARG A 116 14.34 2.00 -7.02
N ASN A 117 14.16 1.82 -8.33
CA ASN A 117 14.72 2.66 -9.40
C ASN A 117 13.60 3.35 -10.18
N LEU A 118 13.31 4.62 -9.86
CA LEU A 118 12.25 5.39 -10.52
C LEU A 118 12.47 5.61 -12.02
N ASP A 119 13.71 5.77 -12.45
CA ASP A 119 14.01 5.95 -13.88
C ASP A 119 13.76 4.67 -14.66
N PHE A 120 14.06 3.52 -14.06
CA PHE A 120 13.67 2.23 -14.63
C PHE A 120 12.15 2.10 -14.73
N LEU A 121 11.39 2.42 -13.66
CA LEU A 121 9.92 2.36 -13.69
C LEU A 121 9.32 3.28 -14.75
N LYS A 122 9.86 4.48 -14.93
CA LYS A 122 9.42 5.41 -16.00
C LYS A 122 9.68 4.83 -17.39
N ARG A 123 10.88 4.28 -17.62
CA ARG A 123 11.23 3.63 -18.89
C ARG A 123 10.36 2.40 -19.16
N LEU A 124 10.12 1.60 -18.13
CA LEU A 124 9.26 0.41 -18.19
C LEU A 124 7.83 0.80 -18.55
N SER A 125 7.26 1.78 -17.85
CA SER A 125 5.91 2.29 -18.14
C SER A 125 5.80 2.85 -19.55
N ALA A 126 6.79 3.64 -20.01
CA ALA A 126 6.81 4.20 -21.35
C ALA A 126 6.92 3.14 -22.43
N LYS A 127 7.74 2.08 -22.22
CA LYS A 127 7.98 1.03 -23.20
C LYS A 127 6.81 0.05 -23.30
N SER A 128 6.24 -0.36 -22.19
CA SER A 128 5.15 -1.35 -22.13
C SER A 128 3.75 -0.76 -22.33
N GLY A 129 3.58 0.55 -22.07
CA GLY A 129 2.28 1.19 -22.00
C GLY A 129 1.52 0.95 -20.67
N MET A 130 2.08 0.17 -19.75
CA MET A 130 1.48 -0.09 -18.43
C MET A 130 1.51 1.17 -17.55
N PRO A 131 0.37 1.68 -17.08
CA PRO A 131 0.35 2.70 -16.03
C PRO A 131 0.94 2.15 -14.73
N ILE A 132 2.04 2.74 -14.25
CA ILE A 132 2.71 2.33 -13.02
C ILE A 132 2.61 3.45 -12.00
N VAL A 133 2.12 3.14 -10.81
CA VAL A 133 2.12 4.01 -9.63
C VAL A 133 3.33 3.64 -8.80
N ALA A 134 4.19 4.59 -8.48
CA ALA A 134 5.31 4.38 -7.56
C ALA A 134 4.91 4.71 -6.13
N SER A 135 5.56 4.05 -5.18
CA SER A 135 5.33 4.24 -3.75
C SER A 135 6.55 4.84 -3.05
N CYS A 136 6.33 5.42 -1.88
CA CYS A 136 7.37 5.78 -0.92
C CYS A 136 7.11 5.10 0.42
N GLY A 137 8.16 4.94 1.22
CA GLY A 137 8.03 4.25 2.50
C GLY A 137 9.35 3.79 3.06
N TYR A 138 9.21 2.99 4.11
CA TYR A 138 10.27 2.19 4.71
C TYR A 138 9.72 0.80 5.00
N TYR A 139 10.42 -0.24 4.56
CA TYR A 139 9.93 -1.61 4.61
C TYR A 139 9.76 -2.14 6.04
N ALA A 140 10.74 -2.80 6.58
CA ALA A 140 10.75 -3.33 7.93
C ALA A 140 12.12 -3.09 8.57
N GLN A 141 12.21 -3.09 9.88
CA GLN A 141 13.41 -2.66 10.62
C GLN A 141 14.74 -3.24 10.11
N PRO A 142 14.89 -4.53 9.75
CA PRO A 142 16.20 -5.02 9.29
C PRO A 142 16.64 -4.42 7.95
N PHE A 143 15.75 -3.76 7.21
CA PHE A 143 16.03 -3.14 5.91
C PHE A 143 16.17 -1.62 6.01
N TYR A 144 15.75 -1.01 7.12
CA TYR A 144 15.82 0.43 7.28
C TYR A 144 17.25 0.96 7.13
N PRO A 145 17.45 2.11 6.45
CA PRO A 145 18.66 2.88 6.56
C PRO A 145 18.99 3.16 8.02
N ALA A 146 20.25 3.15 8.38
CA ALA A 146 20.70 3.28 9.78
C ALA A 146 20.15 4.55 10.46
N GLU A 147 20.06 5.64 9.71
CA GLU A 147 19.53 6.93 10.15
C GLU A 147 18.05 6.90 10.54
N VAL A 148 17.22 6.08 9.94
CA VAL A 148 15.78 5.97 10.26
C VAL A 148 15.57 5.54 11.70
N THR A 149 16.45 4.70 12.22
CA THR A 149 16.41 4.27 13.62
C THR A 149 16.61 5.46 14.57
N SER A 150 17.46 6.41 14.21
CA SER A 150 17.79 7.59 15.03
C SER A 150 16.87 8.79 14.78
N TRP A 151 16.19 8.86 13.64
CA TRP A 151 15.30 9.97 13.30
C TRP A 151 14.07 10.02 14.21
N SER A 152 13.58 11.25 14.44
CA SER A 152 12.27 11.45 15.06
C SER A 152 11.15 11.03 14.11
N GLU A 153 9.97 10.84 14.65
CA GLU A 153 8.76 10.53 13.89
C GLU A 153 8.44 11.65 12.88
N GLU A 154 8.60 12.91 13.29
CA GLU A 154 8.41 14.09 12.45
C GLU A 154 9.39 14.10 11.28
N ARG A 155 10.68 13.80 11.53
CA ARG A 155 11.71 13.74 10.48
C ARG A 155 11.39 12.67 9.44
N ILE A 156 10.91 11.51 9.87
CA ILE A 156 10.49 10.44 8.95
C ILE A 156 9.29 10.90 8.12
N ALA A 157 8.28 11.52 8.75
CA ALA A 157 7.10 12.04 8.06
C ALA A 157 7.48 13.11 7.03
N ASP A 158 8.34 14.07 7.39
CA ASP A 158 8.81 15.13 6.48
C ASP A 158 9.53 14.55 5.26
N GLU A 159 10.34 13.50 5.45
CA GLU A 159 11.02 12.83 4.34
C GLU A 159 10.04 12.13 3.40
N LEU A 160 9.01 11.45 3.93
CA LEU A 160 7.96 10.84 3.10
C LEU A 160 7.14 11.89 2.33
N ILE A 161 6.84 13.03 2.95
CA ILE A 161 6.15 14.15 2.29
C ILE A 161 7.02 14.73 1.18
N ARG A 162 8.32 14.89 1.42
CA ARG A 162 9.29 15.35 0.42
C ARG A 162 9.32 14.40 -0.79
N GLN A 163 9.47 13.09 -0.56
CA GLN A 163 9.45 12.09 -1.63
C GLN A 163 8.12 12.16 -2.42
N ALA A 164 6.99 12.24 -1.72
CA ALA A 164 5.67 12.33 -2.35
C ALA A 164 5.54 13.55 -3.27
N SER A 165 6.16 14.68 -2.91
CA SER A 165 6.09 15.93 -3.68
C SER A 165 7.08 15.99 -4.85
N GLU A 166 8.29 15.47 -4.66
CA GLU A 166 9.39 15.61 -5.62
C GLU A 166 9.46 14.46 -6.64
N GLU A 167 8.99 13.26 -6.26
CA GLU A 167 9.23 12.03 -7.02
C GLU A 167 7.99 11.44 -7.72
N ARG A 168 6.88 12.19 -7.80
CA ARG A 168 5.60 11.72 -8.38
C ARG A 168 5.10 10.40 -7.76
N ILE A 169 5.13 10.32 -6.45
CA ILE A 169 4.63 9.18 -5.70
C ILE A 169 3.10 9.19 -5.66
N GLY A 170 2.46 8.03 -5.87
CA GLY A 170 1.01 7.86 -5.84
C GLY A 170 0.47 7.08 -4.64
N ALA A 171 1.34 6.42 -3.86
CA ALA A 171 0.96 5.67 -2.65
C ALA A 171 2.07 5.70 -1.59
N ILE A 172 1.74 5.43 -0.34
CA ILE A 172 2.71 5.19 0.73
C ILE A 172 2.65 3.71 1.07
N GLY A 173 3.74 2.99 0.83
CA GLY A 173 3.82 1.54 1.04
C GLY A 173 4.80 0.85 0.08
N GLU A 174 5.09 -0.43 0.31
CA GLU A 174 4.55 -1.25 1.41
C GLU A 174 5.28 -0.95 2.74
N ILE A 175 4.54 -0.53 3.73
CA ILE A 175 5.10 -0.26 5.06
C ILE A 175 5.06 -1.55 5.86
N GLY A 176 6.21 -2.02 6.28
CA GLY A 176 6.33 -3.36 6.83
C GLY A 176 6.47 -3.44 8.33
N SER A 177 6.02 -4.58 8.85
CA SER A 177 6.41 -5.10 10.14
C SER A 177 6.44 -6.62 10.11
N TRP A 178 7.19 -7.21 11.03
CA TRP A 178 7.05 -8.62 11.37
C TRP A 178 5.83 -8.85 12.26
N ASP A 179 5.56 -10.10 12.65
CA ASP A 179 4.43 -10.42 13.55
C ASP A 179 4.50 -9.71 14.90
N GLU A 180 5.72 -9.43 15.38
CA GLU A 180 5.98 -8.58 16.54
C GLU A 180 6.49 -7.23 16.06
N ILE A 181 5.65 -6.20 16.17
CA ILE A 181 5.99 -4.85 15.72
C ILE A 181 6.98 -4.23 16.72
N THR A 182 8.16 -3.87 16.26
CA THR A 182 9.18 -3.20 17.08
C THR A 182 8.82 -1.72 17.35
N ASP A 183 9.50 -1.10 18.31
CA ASP A 183 9.28 0.33 18.61
C ASP A 183 9.66 1.22 17.43
N THR A 184 10.70 0.85 16.67
CA THR A 184 11.10 1.59 15.47
C THR A 184 10.05 1.46 14.37
N GLU A 185 9.52 0.26 14.13
CA GLU A 185 8.42 0.06 13.17
C GLU A 185 7.17 0.84 13.58
N ARG A 186 6.79 0.80 14.87
CA ARG A 186 5.68 1.63 15.39
C ARG A 186 5.88 3.12 15.12
N LYS A 187 7.11 3.62 15.29
CA LYS A 187 7.48 4.99 14.97
C LYS A 187 7.29 5.28 13.47
N VAL A 188 7.73 4.38 12.58
CA VAL A 188 7.55 4.52 11.14
C VAL A 188 6.05 4.51 10.78
N PHE A 189 5.25 3.59 11.31
CA PHE A 189 3.79 3.58 11.06
C PHE A 189 3.12 4.89 11.48
N ARG A 190 3.51 5.48 12.63
CA ARG A 190 2.96 6.79 13.05
C ARG A 190 3.38 7.92 12.12
N ALA A 191 4.64 7.91 11.68
CA ALA A 191 5.14 8.89 10.70
C ALA A 191 4.40 8.78 9.35
N VAL A 192 4.11 7.55 8.90
CA VAL A 192 3.28 7.29 7.71
C VAL A 192 1.89 7.89 7.85
N GLY A 193 1.24 7.76 9.01
CA GLY A 193 -0.06 8.39 9.23
C GLY A 193 0.00 9.92 9.14
N LYS A 194 1.07 10.55 9.66
CA LYS A 194 1.31 12.00 9.49
C LYS A 194 1.54 12.38 8.02
N ALA A 195 2.32 11.59 7.29
CA ALA A 195 2.55 11.80 5.86
C ALA A 195 1.25 11.64 5.05
N HIS A 196 0.41 10.63 5.38
CA HIS A 196 -0.92 10.48 4.81
C HIS A 196 -1.78 11.73 5.02
N ALA A 197 -1.82 12.26 6.25
CA ALA A 197 -2.61 13.46 6.57
C ALA A 197 -2.20 14.68 5.74
N ALA A 198 -0.90 14.84 5.45
CA ALA A 198 -0.36 15.93 4.64
C ALA A 198 -0.55 15.74 3.13
N THR A 199 -0.49 14.49 2.63
CA THR A 199 -0.46 14.19 1.19
C THR A 199 -1.77 13.64 0.65
N SER A 200 -2.63 13.08 1.51
CA SER A 200 -3.82 12.30 1.17
C SER A 200 -3.53 11.03 0.35
N LEU A 201 -2.27 10.59 0.23
CA LEU A 201 -1.90 9.37 -0.47
C LEU A 201 -2.43 8.13 0.28
N PRO A 202 -2.96 7.11 -0.41
CA PRO A 202 -3.35 5.85 0.23
C PRO A 202 -2.15 5.14 0.85
N VAL A 203 -2.41 4.35 1.89
CA VAL A 203 -1.39 3.58 2.60
C VAL A 203 -1.63 2.09 2.34
N PHE A 204 -0.58 1.32 2.05
CA PHE A 204 -0.65 -0.14 2.09
C PHE A 204 0.53 -0.72 2.85
N THR A 205 0.29 -1.89 3.45
CA THR A 205 1.23 -2.44 4.43
C THR A 205 1.70 -3.84 4.07
N HIS A 206 2.84 -4.21 4.64
CA HIS A 206 3.35 -5.57 4.68
C HIS A 206 3.15 -6.13 6.09
N THR A 207 2.44 -7.25 6.21
CA THR A 207 2.44 -8.04 7.43
C THR A 207 3.44 -9.19 7.32
N GLY A 208 4.14 -9.51 8.41
CA GLY A 208 4.96 -10.71 8.49
C GLY A 208 4.13 -11.98 8.32
N ILE A 209 4.81 -13.12 8.21
CA ILE A 209 4.14 -14.43 8.14
C ILE A 209 4.00 -14.98 9.56
N PRO A 210 2.79 -15.34 10.00
CA PRO A 210 1.54 -15.52 9.26
C PRO A 210 0.58 -14.31 9.22
N GLY A 211 0.97 -13.12 9.60
CA GLY A 211 0.11 -11.94 9.50
C GLY A 211 -0.58 -11.53 10.82
N LYS A 212 -0.02 -11.93 11.97
CA LYS A 212 -0.59 -11.64 13.30
C LYS A 212 -0.61 -10.16 13.65
N SER A 213 0.29 -9.34 13.08
CA SER A 213 0.37 -7.90 13.32
C SER A 213 -0.71 -7.08 12.64
N ALA A 214 -1.53 -7.65 11.77
CA ALA A 214 -2.49 -6.94 10.92
C ALA A 214 -3.41 -5.95 11.68
N ILE A 215 -4.07 -6.40 12.76
CA ILE A 215 -4.93 -5.54 13.60
C ILE A 215 -4.12 -4.41 14.22
N GLN A 216 -2.92 -4.72 14.72
CA GLN A 216 -2.07 -3.76 15.40
C GLN A 216 -1.53 -2.69 14.45
N GLN A 217 -1.21 -3.04 13.19
CA GLN A 217 -0.83 -2.07 12.16
C GLN A 217 -1.95 -1.06 11.93
N LEU A 218 -3.19 -1.53 11.75
CA LEU A 218 -4.33 -0.65 11.57
C LEU A 218 -4.59 0.21 12.81
N ASP A 219 -4.46 -0.34 14.03
CA ASP A 219 -4.62 0.41 15.29
C ASP A 219 -3.64 1.57 15.41
N ILE A 220 -2.37 1.37 14.99
CA ILE A 220 -1.35 2.41 15.02
C ILE A 220 -1.71 3.53 14.03
N LEU A 221 -2.11 3.18 12.81
CA LEU A 221 -2.49 4.15 11.78
C LEU A 221 -3.74 4.95 12.15
N GLU A 222 -4.79 4.29 12.64
CA GLU A 222 -6.00 4.98 13.10
C GLU A 222 -5.73 5.93 14.27
N LYS A 223 -4.89 5.51 15.21
CA LYS A 223 -4.55 6.33 16.39
C LYS A 223 -3.91 7.66 16.01
N VAL A 224 -3.26 7.75 14.89
CA VAL A 224 -2.69 9.00 14.34
C VAL A 224 -3.56 9.65 13.27
N GLY A 225 -4.80 9.19 13.13
CA GLY A 225 -5.83 9.83 12.30
C GLY A 225 -5.92 9.35 10.85
N THR A 226 -5.24 8.25 10.48
CA THR A 226 -5.40 7.67 9.14
C THR A 226 -6.73 6.92 9.05
N PRO A 227 -7.67 7.32 8.17
CA PRO A 227 -8.93 6.61 8.04
C PRO A 227 -8.72 5.18 7.52
N PRO A 228 -9.33 4.14 8.10
CA PRO A 228 -9.19 2.76 7.60
C PRO A 228 -9.52 2.61 6.11
N ALA A 229 -10.49 3.36 5.59
CA ALA A 229 -10.84 3.38 4.16
C ALA A 229 -9.72 3.91 3.24
N ARG A 230 -8.59 4.34 3.80
CA ARG A 230 -7.39 4.74 3.08
C ARG A 230 -6.22 3.78 3.30
N VAL A 231 -6.48 2.63 3.94
CA VAL A 231 -5.46 1.64 4.29
C VAL A 231 -5.80 0.29 3.68
N ALA A 232 -4.82 -0.31 3.01
CA ALA A 232 -4.85 -1.71 2.59
C ALA A 232 -3.83 -2.49 3.44
N ILE A 233 -4.30 -3.50 4.17
CA ILE A 233 -3.45 -4.40 4.95
C ILE A 233 -3.04 -5.56 4.05
N GLY A 234 -1.76 -5.63 3.69
CA GLY A 234 -1.21 -6.61 2.76
C GLY A 234 -0.97 -7.98 3.38
N HIS A 235 -0.80 -8.97 2.51
CA HIS A 235 -0.39 -10.37 2.81
C HIS A 235 -1.34 -11.16 3.69
N LEU A 236 -2.62 -10.78 3.78
CA LEU A 236 -3.59 -11.48 4.64
C LEU A 236 -4.01 -12.85 4.12
N GLY A 237 -3.65 -13.22 2.90
CA GLY A 237 -3.71 -14.59 2.43
C GLY A 237 -2.80 -15.55 3.20
N ASN A 238 -1.76 -15.04 3.90
CA ASN A 238 -0.89 -15.85 4.76
C ASN A 238 -1.51 -16.19 6.12
N LEU A 239 -2.45 -15.36 6.60
CA LEU A 239 -3.17 -15.59 7.85
C LEU A 239 -4.31 -16.59 7.60
N VAL A 240 -3.99 -17.87 7.70
CA VAL A 240 -4.96 -18.95 7.46
C VAL A 240 -5.94 -19.02 8.62
N ASP A 241 -7.10 -18.44 8.45
CA ASP A 241 -8.23 -18.46 9.36
C ASP A 241 -9.52 -18.72 8.57
N LEU A 242 -10.03 -19.95 8.61
CA LEU A 242 -11.25 -20.32 7.86
C LEU A 242 -12.50 -19.60 8.35
N LYS A 243 -12.51 -19.05 9.58
CA LYS A 243 -13.59 -18.19 10.09
C LYS A 243 -13.44 -16.74 9.66
N VAL A 244 -12.27 -16.36 9.16
CA VAL A 244 -11.88 -15.02 8.69
C VAL A 244 -12.18 -13.92 9.72
N GLU A 245 -12.01 -14.20 11.01
CA GLU A 245 -12.40 -13.26 12.07
C GLU A 245 -11.53 -12.00 12.07
N VAL A 246 -10.21 -12.15 11.92
CA VAL A 246 -9.28 -11.00 11.80
C VAL A 246 -9.60 -10.18 10.54
N HIS A 247 -9.81 -10.85 9.41
CA HIS A 247 -10.16 -10.21 8.14
C HIS A 247 -11.47 -9.42 8.24
N LYS A 248 -12.53 -10.03 8.82
CA LYS A 248 -13.82 -9.35 9.07
C LYS A 248 -13.65 -8.14 9.99
N ALA A 249 -12.84 -8.27 11.06
CA ALA A 249 -12.59 -7.17 11.98
C ALA A 249 -11.97 -5.95 11.29
N LEU A 250 -11.01 -6.17 10.37
CA LEU A 250 -10.39 -5.12 9.55
C LEU A 250 -11.40 -4.51 8.57
N CYS A 251 -12.13 -5.35 7.82
CA CYS A 251 -13.15 -4.91 6.87
C CYS A 251 -14.29 -4.12 7.54
N LYS A 252 -14.73 -4.55 8.74
CA LYS A 252 -15.77 -3.84 9.51
C LYS A 252 -15.34 -2.41 9.89
N ARG A 253 -14.05 -2.16 10.07
CA ARG A 253 -13.48 -0.82 10.29
C ARG A 253 -13.39 -0.01 9.00
N GLY A 254 -13.58 -0.64 7.84
CA GLY A 254 -13.52 -0.02 6.51
C GLY A 254 -12.19 -0.19 5.79
N ALA A 255 -11.22 -0.91 6.36
CA ALA A 255 -9.94 -1.18 5.70
C ALA A 255 -10.10 -2.15 4.52
N PHE A 256 -9.19 -2.05 3.57
CA PHE A 256 -9.00 -3.05 2.54
C PHE A 256 -8.05 -4.14 3.03
N ILE A 257 -8.21 -5.35 2.51
CA ILE A 257 -7.35 -6.49 2.83
C ILE A 257 -6.79 -7.12 1.56
N GLY A 258 -5.48 -7.36 1.58
CA GLY A 258 -4.71 -7.88 0.45
C GLY A 258 -4.59 -9.40 0.46
N PHE A 259 -5.11 -10.04 -0.58
CA PHE A 259 -4.75 -11.38 -1.00
C PHE A 259 -3.74 -11.23 -2.16
N ASP A 260 -2.53 -10.83 -1.82
CA ASP A 260 -1.54 -10.28 -2.74
C ASP A 260 -0.33 -11.18 -2.97
N ARG A 261 -0.47 -12.47 -2.72
CA ARG A 261 0.51 -13.50 -3.06
C ARG A 261 -0.13 -14.61 -3.89
N GLN A 262 -0.79 -14.20 -4.96
CA GLN A 262 -1.48 -15.08 -5.88
C GLN A 262 -0.52 -15.66 -6.95
N GLY A 263 -0.97 -16.67 -7.67
CA GLY A 263 -0.19 -17.33 -8.73
C GLY A 263 0.66 -18.50 -8.25
N GLY A 264 0.35 -19.05 -7.07
CA GLY A 264 1.13 -20.15 -6.49
C GLY A 264 0.31 -21.28 -5.86
N ALA A 265 1.01 -22.27 -5.34
CA ALA A 265 0.42 -23.44 -4.67
C ALA A 265 -0.42 -23.06 -3.42
N GLY A 266 -0.27 -21.83 -2.92
CA GLY A 266 -1.04 -21.29 -1.78
C GLY A 266 -2.47 -20.92 -2.09
N ASP A 267 -2.82 -20.68 -3.34
CA ASP A 267 -4.10 -20.10 -3.77
C ASP A 267 -5.29 -20.95 -3.36
N ALA A 268 -5.19 -22.27 -3.50
CA ALA A 268 -6.25 -23.19 -3.11
C ALA A 268 -6.66 -23.05 -1.64
N ARG A 269 -5.74 -22.66 -0.74
CA ARG A 269 -6.03 -22.42 0.68
C ARG A 269 -6.73 -21.09 0.92
N GLN A 270 -6.54 -20.11 0.03
CA GLN A 270 -7.11 -18.78 0.16
C GLN A 270 -8.54 -18.71 -0.35
N VAL A 271 -8.91 -19.54 -1.33
CA VAL A 271 -10.25 -19.54 -1.93
C VAL A 271 -11.37 -19.66 -0.88
N PRO A 272 -11.34 -20.60 0.10
CA PRO A 272 -12.40 -20.66 1.11
C PRO A 272 -12.51 -19.39 1.95
N MET A 273 -11.39 -18.72 2.26
CA MET A 273 -11.39 -17.46 3.02
C MET A 273 -12.00 -16.32 2.21
N VAL A 274 -11.63 -16.21 0.93
CA VAL A 274 -12.20 -15.22 0.00
C VAL A 274 -13.72 -15.40 -0.13
N LEU A 275 -14.17 -16.64 -0.34
CA LEU A 275 -15.61 -16.95 -0.43
C LEU A 275 -16.36 -16.64 0.86
N ALA A 276 -15.78 -16.93 2.02
CA ALA A 276 -16.36 -16.59 3.32
C ALA A 276 -16.50 -15.07 3.53
N LEU A 277 -15.52 -14.29 3.06
CA LEU A 277 -15.55 -12.83 3.13
C LEU A 277 -16.61 -12.23 2.16
N ILE A 278 -16.71 -12.77 0.95
CA ILE A 278 -17.76 -12.39 0.00
C ILE A 278 -19.14 -12.69 0.58
N ALA A 279 -19.34 -13.89 1.13
CA ALA A 279 -20.58 -14.28 1.79
C ALA A 279 -20.94 -13.40 2.99
N ALA A 280 -19.92 -12.87 3.70
CA ALA A 280 -20.08 -11.92 4.79
C ALA A 280 -20.33 -10.47 4.34
N GLY A 281 -20.37 -10.19 3.03
CA GLY A 281 -20.65 -8.85 2.48
C GLY A 281 -19.42 -7.95 2.30
N TYR A 282 -18.20 -8.49 2.40
CA TYR A 282 -16.95 -7.71 2.32
C TYR A 282 -16.24 -7.78 0.96
N ALA A 283 -16.93 -8.17 -0.11
CA ALA A 283 -16.34 -8.25 -1.45
C ALA A 283 -15.63 -6.94 -1.88
N ALA A 284 -16.20 -5.79 -1.54
CA ALA A 284 -15.64 -4.47 -1.88
C ALA A 284 -14.37 -4.10 -1.09
N ASN A 285 -14.03 -4.86 -0.05
CA ASN A 285 -12.82 -4.65 0.74
C ASN A 285 -11.65 -5.53 0.29
N LEU A 286 -11.87 -6.44 -0.66
CA LEU A 286 -10.85 -7.40 -1.09
C LEU A 286 -9.99 -6.80 -2.21
N LEU A 287 -8.68 -6.91 -2.06
CA LEU A 287 -7.70 -6.55 -3.08
C LEU A 287 -6.86 -7.78 -3.42
N PHE A 288 -6.52 -7.92 -4.70
CA PHE A 288 -5.71 -9.03 -5.21
C PHE A 288 -4.48 -8.51 -5.93
N SER A 289 -3.38 -9.25 -5.79
CA SER A 289 -2.10 -8.97 -6.44
C SER A 289 -1.22 -10.22 -6.41
N SER A 290 -0.04 -10.18 -7.05
CA SER A 290 0.84 -11.35 -7.08
C SER A 290 2.09 -11.18 -6.20
N ASP A 291 2.42 -9.98 -5.75
CA ASP A 291 3.67 -9.67 -5.05
C ASP A 291 4.86 -10.16 -5.89
N LEU A 292 4.92 -9.71 -7.16
CA LEU A 292 5.93 -10.12 -8.12
C LEU A 292 7.32 -9.69 -7.62
N SER A 293 8.10 -10.65 -7.15
CA SER A 293 9.39 -10.36 -6.49
C SER A 293 10.52 -11.31 -6.92
N THR A 294 10.22 -12.33 -7.72
CA THR A 294 11.19 -13.32 -8.17
C THR A 294 11.03 -13.66 -9.63
N ALA A 295 12.13 -13.99 -10.31
CA ALA A 295 12.13 -14.36 -11.73
C ALA A 295 11.23 -15.58 -12.03
N ALA A 296 11.10 -16.51 -11.07
CA ALA A 296 10.27 -17.71 -11.23
C ALA A 296 8.78 -17.39 -11.39
N LYS A 297 8.32 -16.20 -10.96
CA LYS A 297 6.93 -15.76 -11.15
C LYS A 297 6.65 -15.25 -12.56
N LEU A 298 7.65 -14.86 -13.36
CA LEU A 298 7.46 -14.33 -14.70
C LEU A 298 6.88 -15.41 -15.64
N LYS A 299 5.96 -15.01 -16.50
CA LYS A 299 5.38 -15.91 -17.54
C LYS A 299 6.43 -16.53 -18.44
N ARG A 300 7.46 -15.78 -18.81
CA ARG A 300 8.59 -16.28 -19.60
C ARG A 300 9.33 -17.43 -18.93
N HIS A 301 9.28 -17.53 -17.61
CA HIS A 301 9.88 -18.62 -16.82
C HIS A 301 8.87 -19.68 -16.37
N GLY A 302 7.65 -19.65 -16.91
CA GLY A 302 6.58 -20.59 -16.58
C GLY A 302 5.78 -20.26 -15.32
N GLY A 303 5.97 -19.08 -14.77
CA GLY A 303 5.16 -18.55 -13.67
C GLY A 303 3.81 -18.00 -14.16
N ALA A 304 2.97 -17.58 -13.21
CA ALA A 304 1.67 -16.96 -13.51
C ALA A 304 1.80 -15.52 -14.03
N GLY A 305 2.91 -14.87 -13.79
CA GLY A 305 3.10 -13.45 -14.07
C GLY A 305 2.57 -12.56 -12.97
N ALA A 306 2.41 -11.28 -13.30
CA ALA A 306 1.79 -10.29 -12.42
C ALA A 306 0.24 -10.26 -12.54
N SER A 307 -0.37 -11.27 -13.15
CA SER A 307 -1.83 -11.28 -13.40
C SER A 307 -2.48 -12.58 -13.01
#